data_86a808b9f6e264de18e5126e9aaa9052
#
_entry.id   86a808b9f6e264de18e5126e9aaa9052
#
_cell.length_a   1.000
_cell.length_b   1.000
_cell.length_c   1.000
_cell.angle_alpha   90.00
_cell.angle_beta   90.00
_cell.angle_gamma   90.00
#
_symmetry.space_group_name_H-M   'P 1'
#
loop_
_entity.id
_entity.type
_entity.pdbx_description
1 polymer ?
#
loop_
_entity_poly.entity_id
_entity_poly.type
_entity_poly.pdbx_seq_one_letter_code
_entity_poly.pdbx_strand_id
1 'polypeptide(L)'
;MTTKVLPQAQLISILAGERARGTRIVFTNGCFDLMHIGHTRYLQAAKSMGDLLVVGVNTDASVRSLEKAPDRPIVPETQRAEVLAALGCVDFVVLFAEPDPGRLIAAIQPDVLVKGGDWAPDTIVGRDVVEARGGVVRTIPLVPGMSTTALLQRIRSTTK
;
A
#
# COMPACT_ATOMS: atom_id res chain seq x y z
N MET A 1 -14.63 -15.16 -1.01
CA MET A 1 -13.47 -14.44 -1.56
C MET A 1 -13.88 -13.02 -1.85
N THR A 2 -13.10 -12.06 -1.41
CA THR A 2 -13.42 -10.66 -1.68
C THR A 2 -13.08 -10.32 -3.13
N THR A 3 -14.01 -9.73 -3.85
CA THR A 3 -13.83 -9.24 -5.23
C THR A 3 -12.88 -8.04 -5.33
N LYS A 4 -12.25 -7.62 -4.22
CA LYS A 4 -11.37 -6.46 -4.15
C LYS A 4 -9.90 -6.76 -4.50
N VAL A 5 -9.45 -8.00 -4.37
CA VAL A 5 -8.09 -8.42 -4.78
C VAL A 5 -8.12 -8.73 -6.27
N LEU A 6 -7.42 -7.93 -7.07
CA LEU A 6 -7.53 -7.98 -8.53
C LEU A 6 -6.16 -8.16 -9.19
N PRO A 7 -6.11 -8.90 -10.31
CA PRO A 7 -4.97 -8.83 -11.21
C PRO A 7 -4.77 -7.41 -11.74
N GLN A 8 -3.53 -7.00 -11.95
CA GLN A 8 -3.19 -5.64 -12.37
C GLN A 8 -3.95 -5.19 -13.62
N ALA A 9 -4.04 -6.02 -14.66
CA ALA A 9 -4.74 -5.67 -15.90
C ALA A 9 -6.22 -5.38 -15.68
N GLN A 10 -6.89 -6.18 -14.84
CA GLN A 10 -8.30 -5.96 -14.50
C GLN A 10 -8.49 -4.68 -13.70
N LEU A 11 -7.63 -4.43 -12.72
CA LEU A 11 -7.65 -3.20 -11.93
C LEU A 11 -7.50 -1.96 -12.81
N ILE A 12 -6.52 -1.95 -13.71
CA ILE A 12 -6.28 -0.82 -14.63
C ILE A 12 -7.51 -0.54 -15.48
N SER A 13 -8.18 -1.57 -16.02
CA SER A 13 -9.41 -1.42 -16.79
C SER A 13 -10.54 -0.78 -15.96
N ILE A 14 -10.73 -1.22 -14.72
CA ILE A 14 -11.73 -0.63 -13.81
C ILE A 14 -11.39 0.84 -13.51
N LEU A 15 -10.13 1.13 -13.18
CA LEU A 15 -9.71 2.49 -12.84
C LEU A 15 -9.83 3.45 -14.03
N ALA A 16 -9.66 2.98 -15.26
CA ALA A 16 -9.91 3.80 -16.46
C ALA A 16 -11.36 4.24 -16.53
N GLY A 17 -12.30 3.34 -16.25
CA GLY A 17 -13.73 3.67 -16.18
C GLY A 17 -14.07 4.63 -15.03
N GLU A 18 -13.49 4.42 -13.87
CA GLU A 18 -13.68 5.31 -12.71
C GLU A 18 -13.14 6.72 -12.98
N ARG A 19 -11.96 6.81 -13.59
CA ARG A 19 -11.37 8.10 -13.97
C ARG A 19 -12.24 8.87 -14.98
N ALA A 20 -12.86 8.17 -15.94
CA ALA A 20 -13.78 8.79 -16.88
C ALA A 20 -15.03 9.39 -16.19
N ARG A 21 -15.38 8.91 -15.00
CA ARG A 21 -16.46 9.44 -14.16
C ARG A 21 -16.03 10.57 -13.23
N GLY A 22 -14.75 10.94 -13.24
CA GLY A 22 -14.20 11.95 -12.35
C GLY A 22 -13.86 11.45 -10.95
N THR A 23 -13.82 10.13 -10.73
CA THR A 23 -13.45 9.50 -9.46
C THR A 23 -11.99 9.80 -9.12
N ARG A 24 -11.73 10.30 -7.92
CA ARG A 24 -10.39 10.62 -7.43
C ARG A 24 -9.73 9.36 -6.85
N ILE A 25 -8.66 8.90 -7.49
CA ILE A 25 -7.96 7.66 -7.15
C ILE A 25 -6.79 7.96 -6.22
N VAL A 26 -6.80 7.33 -5.05
CA VAL A 26 -5.69 7.34 -4.07
C VAL A 26 -4.95 6.01 -4.17
N PHE A 27 -3.63 6.08 -4.18
CA PHE A 27 -2.77 4.89 -4.17
C PHE A 27 -1.77 4.94 -3.03
N THR A 28 -1.59 3.82 -2.39
CA THR A 28 -0.47 3.55 -1.48
C THR A 28 0.05 2.14 -1.69
N ASN A 29 1.25 1.86 -1.19
CA ASN A 29 1.82 0.52 -1.24
C ASN A 29 2.60 0.18 0.03
N GLY A 30 2.80 -1.10 0.25
CA GLY A 30 3.59 -1.61 1.36
C GLY A 30 3.60 -3.11 1.46
N CYS A 31 4.34 -3.63 2.43
CA CYS A 31 4.37 -5.06 2.74
C CYS A 31 3.14 -5.52 3.53
N PHE A 32 2.69 -4.71 4.48
CA PHE A 32 1.53 -4.98 5.34
C PHE A 32 1.59 -6.38 5.97
N ASP A 33 2.73 -6.73 6.55
CA ASP A 33 2.99 -8.09 6.99
C ASP A 33 2.13 -8.47 8.21
N LEU A 34 2.42 -7.90 9.38
CA LEU A 34 1.56 -8.02 10.55
C LEU A 34 0.75 -6.74 10.72
N MET A 35 -0.55 -6.83 10.49
CA MET A 35 -1.45 -5.68 10.59
C MET A 35 -1.58 -5.22 12.05
N HIS A 36 -1.55 -3.91 12.24
CA HIS A 36 -1.72 -3.25 13.53
C HIS A 36 -2.46 -1.92 13.34
N ILE A 37 -2.82 -1.27 14.45
CA ILE A 37 -3.61 -0.03 14.43
C ILE A 37 -2.92 1.10 13.63
N GLY A 38 -1.59 1.09 13.55
CA GLY A 38 -0.84 2.02 12.70
C GLY A 38 -1.23 1.90 11.23
N HIS A 39 -1.36 0.67 10.72
CA HIS A 39 -1.80 0.41 9.35
C HIS A 39 -3.26 0.81 9.13
N THR A 40 -4.16 0.48 10.05
CA THR A 40 -5.59 0.79 9.87
C THR A 40 -5.85 2.30 9.87
N ARG A 41 -5.24 3.04 10.80
CA ARG A 41 -5.33 4.51 10.84
C ARG A 41 -4.72 5.16 9.61
N TYR A 42 -3.58 4.66 9.17
CA TYR A 42 -2.92 5.11 7.94
C TYR A 42 -3.82 4.94 6.72
N LEU A 43 -4.39 3.75 6.53
CA LEU A 43 -5.26 3.45 5.39
C LEU A 43 -6.57 4.26 5.42
N GLN A 44 -7.15 4.49 6.60
CA GLN A 44 -8.32 5.36 6.76
C GLN A 44 -7.99 6.81 6.39
N ALA A 45 -6.85 7.32 6.83
CA ALA A 45 -6.39 8.66 6.46
C ALA A 45 -6.10 8.77 4.96
N ALA A 46 -5.49 7.75 4.35
CA ALA A 46 -5.27 7.71 2.90
C ALA A 46 -6.62 7.74 2.14
N LYS A 47 -7.58 6.90 2.54
CA LYS A 47 -8.92 6.86 1.93
C LYS A 47 -9.63 8.23 1.96
N SER A 48 -9.46 8.99 3.02
CA SER A 48 -10.08 10.32 3.14
C SER A 48 -9.57 11.36 2.14
N MET A 49 -8.50 11.05 1.39
CA MET A 49 -7.90 11.96 0.41
C MET A 49 -8.50 11.81 -1.00
N GLY A 50 -9.43 10.88 -1.20
CA GLY A 50 -10.12 10.66 -2.48
C GLY A 50 -11.30 9.71 -2.37
N ASP A 51 -11.78 9.28 -3.52
CA ASP A 51 -13.00 8.46 -3.63
C ASP A 51 -12.71 6.97 -3.56
N LEU A 52 -11.61 6.54 -4.18
CA LEU A 52 -11.16 5.15 -4.21
C LEU A 52 -9.75 5.02 -3.63
N LEU A 53 -9.55 4.05 -2.73
CA LEU A 53 -8.23 3.68 -2.23
C LEU A 53 -7.79 2.35 -2.84
N VAL A 54 -6.68 2.40 -3.58
CA VAL A 54 -5.98 1.24 -4.13
C VAL A 54 -4.72 0.98 -3.30
N VAL A 55 -4.53 -0.26 -2.87
CA VAL A 55 -3.36 -0.69 -2.10
C VAL A 55 -2.52 -1.67 -2.90
N GLY A 56 -1.30 -1.29 -3.22
CA GLY A 56 -0.29 -2.18 -3.78
C GLY A 56 0.40 -2.97 -2.66
N VAL A 57 0.44 -4.29 -2.78
CA VAL A 57 1.07 -5.17 -1.79
C VAL A 57 2.25 -5.89 -2.42
N ASN A 58 3.42 -5.75 -1.82
CA ASN A 58 4.62 -6.47 -2.24
C ASN A 58 4.38 -7.99 -2.14
N THR A 59 4.71 -8.74 -3.20
CA THR A 59 4.76 -10.20 -3.14
C THR A 59 5.77 -10.67 -2.10
N ASP A 60 5.70 -11.92 -1.70
CA ASP A 60 6.66 -12.50 -0.76
C ASP A 60 8.10 -12.43 -1.30
N ALA A 61 8.27 -12.66 -2.59
CA ALA A 61 9.56 -12.52 -3.25
C ALA A 61 10.08 -11.07 -3.21
N SER A 62 9.20 -10.10 -3.46
CA SER A 62 9.54 -8.68 -3.36
C SER A 62 9.91 -8.27 -1.94
N VAL A 63 9.17 -8.73 -0.92
CA VAL A 63 9.50 -8.45 0.49
C VAL A 63 10.87 -8.99 0.85
N ARG A 64 11.19 -10.21 0.44
CA ARG A 64 12.53 -10.81 0.69
C ARG A 64 13.64 -10.02 0.01
N SER A 65 13.41 -9.50 -1.18
CA SER A 65 14.41 -8.66 -1.89
C SER A 65 14.70 -7.33 -1.22
N LEU A 66 13.82 -6.84 -0.35
CA LEU A 66 14.04 -5.61 0.42
C LEU A 66 14.94 -5.80 1.64
N GLU A 67 15.35 -7.03 1.95
CA GLU A 67 16.29 -7.39 3.03
C GLU A 67 15.97 -6.76 4.41
N LYS A 68 14.70 -6.52 4.69
CA LYS A 68 14.26 -5.89 5.95
C LYS A 68 14.55 -6.75 7.17
N ALA A 69 14.43 -8.07 7.03
CA ALA A 69 14.80 -9.07 8.02
C ALA A 69 14.74 -10.46 7.38
N PRO A 70 15.58 -11.43 7.83
CA PRO A 70 15.69 -12.75 7.18
C PRO A 70 14.43 -13.61 7.31
N ASP A 71 13.56 -13.31 8.27
CA ASP A 71 12.33 -14.04 8.57
C ASP A 71 11.05 -13.35 7.98
N ARG A 72 11.23 -12.36 7.13
CA ARG A 72 10.11 -11.61 6.52
C ARG A 72 9.84 -12.07 5.07
N PRO A 73 8.59 -12.16 4.62
CA PRO A 73 7.37 -11.88 5.37
C PRO A 73 6.96 -13.04 6.30
N ILE A 74 6.24 -12.72 7.38
CA ILE A 74 5.64 -13.71 8.29
C ILE A 74 4.35 -14.25 7.70
N VAL A 75 3.53 -13.36 7.14
CA VAL A 75 2.23 -13.69 6.55
C VAL A 75 2.35 -13.77 5.03
N PRO A 76 1.90 -14.87 4.40
CA PRO A 76 1.92 -15.01 2.94
C PRO A 76 1.17 -13.89 2.21
N GLU A 77 1.63 -13.52 1.02
CA GLU A 77 1.09 -12.42 0.23
C GLU A 77 -0.42 -12.50 -0.02
N THR A 78 -0.94 -13.69 -0.25
CA THR A 78 -2.38 -13.91 -0.49
C THR A 78 -3.21 -13.57 0.75
N GLN A 79 -2.73 -13.96 1.93
CA GLN A 79 -3.39 -13.66 3.20
C GLN A 79 -3.26 -12.18 3.55
N ARG A 80 -2.11 -11.56 3.31
CA ARG A 80 -1.93 -10.11 3.50
C ARG A 80 -2.89 -9.30 2.63
N ALA A 81 -3.03 -9.68 1.36
CA ALA A 81 -3.96 -9.05 0.43
C ALA A 81 -5.43 -9.23 0.88
N GLU A 82 -5.80 -10.41 1.34
CA GLU A 82 -7.16 -10.70 1.80
C GLU A 82 -7.53 -9.92 3.08
N VAL A 83 -6.62 -9.82 4.05
CA VAL A 83 -6.81 -9.00 5.26
C VAL A 83 -7.02 -7.53 4.90
N LEU A 84 -6.23 -6.98 3.99
CA LEU A 84 -6.41 -5.60 3.50
C LEU A 84 -7.75 -5.41 2.80
N ALA A 85 -8.13 -6.35 1.95
CA ALA A 85 -9.39 -6.30 1.22
C ALA A 85 -10.63 -6.35 2.14
N ALA A 86 -10.50 -6.94 3.33
CA ALA A 86 -11.56 -6.97 4.34
C ALA A 86 -11.79 -5.61 5.01
N LEU A 87 -10.84 -4.67 4.92
CA LEU A 87 -11.00 -3.33 5.50
C LEU A 87 -11.99 -2.50 4.69
N GLY A 88 -12.92 -1.85 5.37
CA GLY A 88 -13.96 -1.01 4.74
C GLY A 88 -13.39 0.20 3.99
N CYS A 89 -12.23 0.72 4.40
CA CYS A 89 -11.57 1.85 3.75
C CYS A 89 -10.78 1.48 2.48
N VAL A 90 -10.53 0.20 2.21
CA VAL A 90 -9.81 -0.28 1.04
C VAL A 90 -10.79 -0.70 -0.05
N ASP A 91 -10.66 -0.15 -1.24
CA ASP A 91 -11.52 -0.47 -2.37
C ASP A 91 -10.93 -1.57 -3.25
N PHE A 92 -9.62 -1.49 -3.54
CA PHE A 92 -8.92 -2.50 -4.33
C PHE A 92 -7.53 -2.80 -3.78
N VAL A 93 -7.11 -4.05 -3.97
CA VAL A 93 -5.78 -4.54 -3.62
C VAL A 93 -5.16 -5.19 -4.85
N VAL A 94 -3.89 -4.92 -5.11
CA VAL A 94 -3.12 -5.52 -6.19
C VAL A 94 -1.75 -5.95 -5.70
N LEU A 95 -1.33 -7.17 -6.06
CA LEU A 95 0.02 -7.67 -5.78
C LEU A 95 1.00 -7.16 -6.84
N PHE A 96 2.21 -6.84 -6.43
CA PHE A 96 3.30 -6.49 -7.35
C PHE A 96 4.63 -7.11 -6.88
N ALA A 97 5.44 -7.54 -7.85
CA ALA A 97 6.66 -8.30 -7.59
C ALA A 97 7.94 -7.46 -7.66
N GLU A 98 7.87 -6.25 -8.22
CA GLU A 98 9.01 -5.37 -8.38
C GLU A 98 9.54 -4.88 -7.02
N PRO A 99 10.85 -4.58 -6.92
CA PRO A 99 11.44 -4.03 -5.69
C PRO A 99 10.83 -2.70 -5.25
N ASP A 100 10.41 -1.88 -6.21
CA ASP A 100 9.75 -0.61 -5.98
C ASP A 100 8.42 -0.50 -6.76
N PRO A 101 7.49 0.38 -6.37
CA PRO A 101 6.16 0.49 -6.98
C PRO A 101 6.11 1.36 -8.23
N GLY A 102 7.23 1.81 -8.78
CA GLY A 102 7.26 2.81 -9.86
C GLY A 102 6.48 2.40 -11.10
N ARG A 103 6.65 1.16 -11.59
CA ARG A 103 5.91 0.63 -12.74
C ARG A 103 4.41 0.51 -12.45
N LEU A 104 4.06 0.07 -11.25
CA LEU A 104 2.67 -0.04 -10.83
C LEU A 104 2.00 1.35 -10.73
N ILE A 105 2.68 2.34 -10.15
CA ILE A 105 2.20 3.72 -10.07
C ILE A 105 2.00 4.32 -11.47
N ALA A 106 2.94 4.09 -12.39
CA ALA A 106 2.83 4.54 -13.77
C ALA A 106 1.63 3.90 -14.50
N ALA A 107 1.31 2.65 -14.20
CA ALA A 107 0.15 1.96 -14.78
C ALA A 107 -1.18 2.42 -14.16
N ILE A 108 -1.24 2.60 -12.85
CA ILE A 108 -2.44 3.02 -12.11
C ILE A 108 -2.75 4.50 -12.37
N GLN A 109 -1.73 5.34 -12.45
CA GLN A 109 -1.86 6.80 -12.63
C GLN A 109 -2.77 7.43 -11.57
N PRO A 110 -2.44 7.34 -10.28
CA PRO A 110 -3.29 7.86 -9.22
C PRO A 110 -3.31 9.39 -9.20
N ASP A 111 -4.39 9.97 -8.68
CA ASP A 111 -4.50 11.40 -8.42
C ASP A 111 -3.79 11.80 -7.13
N VAL A 112 -3.73 10.87 -6.18
CA VAL A 112 -3.03 11.05 -4.90
C VAL A 112 -2.15 9.83 -4.62
N LEU A 113 -0.86 10.07 -4.48
CA LEU A 113 0.10 9.07 -4.02
C LEU A 113 0.39 9.31 -2.53
N VAL A 114 0.14 8.30 -1.70
CA VAL A 114 0.30 8.41 -0.24
C VAL A 114 1.44 7.54 0.24
N LYS A 115 2.28 8.10 1.09
CA LYS A 115 3.37 7.40 1.78
C LYS A 115 3.29 7.61 3.30
N GLY A 116 3.67 6.60 4.05
CA GLY A 116 3.74 6.69 5.52
C GLY A 116 5.12 7.14 5.98
N GLY A 117 5.16 8.05 6.95
CA GLY A 117 6.39 8.54 7.57
C GLY A 117 6.93 9.84 6.98
N ASP A 118 8.11 10.23 7.46
CA ASP A 118 8.79 11.47 7.07
C ASP A 118 9.71 11.19 5.88
N TRP A 119 9.14 11.17 4.69
CA TRP A 119 9.91 11.04 3.45
C TRP A 119 10.29 12.42 2.92
N ALA A 120 11.56 12.58 2.56
CA ALA A 120 11.95 13.73 1.74
C ALA A 120 11.21 13.65 0.40
N PRO A 121 10.55 14.72 -0.05
CA PRO A 121 9.73 14.70 -1.26
C PRO A 121 10.43 14.11 -2.49
N ASP A 122 11.71 14.40 -2.65
CA ASP A 122 12.52 13.98 -3.81
C ASP A 122 12.87 12.48 -3.82
N THR A 123 12.64 11.78 -2.71
CA THR A 123 12.96 10.34 -2.57
C THR A 123 11.75 9.43 -2.79
N ILE A 124 10.56 10.01 -3.00
CA ILE A 124 9.32 9.22 -3.18
C ILE A 124 9.24 8.71 -4.61
N VAL A 125 9.33 7.39 -4.77
CA VAL A 125 9.17 6.71 -6.06
C VAL A 125 7.79 6.99 -6.65
N GLY A 126 7.73 7.39 -7.92
CA GLY A 126 6.48 7.68 -8.65
C GLY A 126 5.96 9.10 -8.48
N ARG A 127 6.62 9.95 -7.69
CA ARG A 127 6.24 11.35 -7.51
C ARG A 127 6.19 12.11 -8.84
N ASP A 128 7.23 12.00 -9.64
CA ASP A 128 7.35 12.66 -10.94
C ASP A 128 6.20 12.28 -11.89
N VAL A 129 5.84 11.01 -11.93
CA VAL A 129 4.74 10.49 -12.74
C VAL A 129 3.39 11.07 -12.29
N VAL A 130 3.16 11.13 -10.98
CA VAL A 130 1.91 11.63 -10.40
C VAL A 130 1.79 13.14 -10.60
N GLU A 131 2.83 13.90 -10.30
CA GLU A 131 2.84 15.37 -10.42
C GLU A 131 2.75 15.83 -11.88
N ALA A 132 3.40 15.12 -12.83
CA ALA A 132 3.32 15.43 -14.25
C ALA A 132 1.89 15.36 -14.80
N ARG A 133 0.99 14.65 -14.14
CA ARG A 133 -0.43 14.54 -14.49
C ARG A 133 -1.34 15.48 -13.69
N GLY A 134 -0.78 16.37 -12.88
CA GLY A 134 -1.53 17.25 -11.99
C GLY A 134 -1.99 16.59 -10.68
N GLY A 135 -1.51 15.37 -10.40
CA GLY A 135 -1.74 14.71 -9.12
C GLY A 135 -0.86 15.27 -8.01
N VAL A 136 -1.05 14.75 -6.81
CA VAL A 136 -0.32 15.20 -5.63
C VAL A 136 0.25 14.02 -4.83
N VAL A 137 1.36 14.27 -4.15
CA VAL A 137 1.97 13.34 -3.19
C VAL A 137 1.69 13.83 -1.78
N ARG A 138 1.31 12.91 -0.91
CA ARG A 138 1.01 13.19 0.51
C ARG A 138 1.75 12.20 1.40
N THR A 139 2.19 12.66 2.55
CA THR A 139 2.74 11.83 3.61
C THR A 139 1.81 11.83 4.81
N ILE A 140 1.72 10.68 5.48
CA ILE A 140 0.93 10.52 6.70
C ILE A 140 1.90 10.12 7.81
N PRO A 141 1.94 10.85 8.94
CA PRO A 141 2.80 10.50 10.07
C PRO A 141 2.50 9.08 10.57
N LEU A 142 3.55 8.35 10.95
CA LEU A 142 3.40 7.04 11.57
C LEU A 142 2.87 7.19 13.00
N VAL A 143 2.11 6.19 13.45
CA VAL A 143 1.68 6.13 14.87
C VAL A 143 2.89 5.73 15.70
N PRO A 144 3.30 6.54 16.69
CA PRO A 144 4.48 6.24 17.53
C PRO A 144 4.38 4.88 18.22
N GLY A 145 5.48 4.13 18.22
CA GLY A 145 5.57 2.82 18.87
C GLY A 145 4.87 1.66 18.14
N MET A 146 4.24 1.93 17.01
CA MET A 146 3.52 0.92 16.23
C MET A 146 4.29 0.54 14.97
N SER A 147 4.91 -0.64 14.98
CA SER A 147 5.55 -1.25 13.80
C SER A 147 5.50 -2.76 13.88
N THR A 148 5.58 -3.42 12.73
CA THR A 148 5.69 -4.89 12.67
C THR A 148 6.94 -5.39 13.42
N THR A 149 8.04 -4.65 13.34
CA THR A 149 9.27 -4.96 14.07
C THR A 149 9.05 -4.93 15.58
N ALA A 150 8.36 -3.90 16.11
CA ALA A 150 8.04 -3.80 17.54
C ALA A 150 7.13 -4.95 18.00
N LEU A 151 6.15 -5.35 17.19
CA LEU A 151 5.29 -6.50 17.49
C LEU A 151 6.09 -7.81 17.55
N LEU A 152 6.97 -8.05 16.58
CA LEU A 152 7.83 -9.24 16.57
C LEU A 152 8.77 -9.29 17.79
N GLN A 153 9.36 -8.16 18.15
CA GLN A 153 10.21 -8.06 19.35
C GLN A 153 9.41 -8.38 20.62
N ARG A 154 8.19 -7.86 20.73
CA ARG A 154 7.30 -8.12 21.86
C ARG A 154 6.93 -9.60 21.97
N ILE A 155 6.57 -10.24 20.85
CA ILE A 155 6.26 -11.67 20.79
C ILE A 155 7.48 -12.48 21.26
N ARG A 156 8.67 -12.19 20.75
CA ARG A 156 9.90 -12.89 21.10
C ARG A 156 10.28 -12.72 22.59
N SER A 157 9.99 -11.56 23.18
CA SER A 157 10.29 -11.29 24.60
C SER A 157 9.35 -12.00 25.57
N THR A 158 8.13 -12.36 25.11
CA THR A 158 7.14 -13.07 25.94
C THR A 158 7.27 -14.59 25.88
N THR A 159 8.15 -15.13 25.03
CA THR A 159 8.34 -16.58 24.82
C THR A 159 9.51 -17.15 25.67
N LYS A 160 9.92 -16.49 26.76
CA LYS A 160 10.92 -16.98 27.72
C LYS A 160 10.24 -17.66 28.88
#